data_8994fe43ced10ae41df9cd46a319cfba
#
_entry.id   8994fe43ced10ae41df9cd46a319cfba
#
_cell.length_a   1.000
_cell.length_b   1.000
_cell.length_c   1.000
_cell.angle_alpha   90.00
_cell.angle_beta   90.00
_cell.angle_gamma   90.00
#
_symmetry.space_group_name_H-M   'P 1'
#
loop_
_entity.id
_entity.type
_entity.pdbx_description
1 polymer ?
#
loop_
_entity_poly.entity_id
_entity_poly.type
_entity_poly.pdbx_seq_one_letter_code
_entity_poly.pdbx_strand_id
1 'polypeptide(L)'
;AKIYAQKGTGGARHASRKAPIFVGGGVAHGPKGELNYKKRKLNKAEKKLSIASLITEKNNINNLIIFSDFKKEIKKTKEMNQLLKKFEATNSLLILDQSSKDKIYRSTKNIPNLKVTDVNHFSAFDIIKFKKIIFTESSIKELEKRYL
;
A
#
# COMPACT_ATOMS: atom_id res chain seq x y z
N ALA A 1 -42.67 23.87 -16.25
CA ALA A 1 -43.91 23.98 -17.01
C ALA A 1 -43.86 23.16 -18.28
N LYS A 2 -45.02 22.65 -18.74
CA LYS A 2 -45.13 21.88 -19.97
C LYS A 2 -44.87 22.78 -21.19
N ILE A 3 -44.18 22.28 -22.20
CA ILE A 3 -43.76 23.08 -23.36
C ILE A 3 -45.00 23.49 -24.17
N TYR A 4 -45.92 22.55 -24.41
CA TYR A 4 -47.16 22.73 -25.13
C TYR A 4 -48.21 21.68 -24.74
N ALA A 5 -49.45 21.83 -25.26
CA ALA A 5 -50.54 20.96 -24.91
C ALA A 5 -50.26 19.47 -25.27
N GLN A 6 -50.88 18.56 -24.52
CA GLN A 6 -50.67 17.11 -24.67
C GLN A 6 -51.12 16.56 -26.03
N LYS A 7 -52.14 17.17 -26.63
CA LYS A 7 -52.72 16.80 -27.91
C LYS A 7 -52.98 18.04 -28.76
N GLY A 8 -53.17 17.88 -30.08
CA GLY A 8 -53.58 18.95 -31.00
C GLY A 8 -52.43 19.80 -31.55
N THR A 9 -51.15 19.48 -31.25
CA THR A 9 -50.00 20.27 -31.73
C THR A 9 -49.26 19.68 -32.92
N GLY A 10 -49.61 18.47 -33.34
CA GLY A 10 -48.95 17.76 -34.45
C GLY A 10 -47.51 17.34 -34.20
N GLY A 11 -46.92 17.74 -33.09
CA GLY A 11 -45.53 17.43 -32.72
C GLY A 11 -45.40 16.30 -31.67
N ALA A 12 -44.18 15.87 -31.43
CA ALA A 12 -43.89 14.87 -30.38
C ALA A 12 -44.27 15.38 -28.98
N ARG A 13 -44.72 14.49 -28.13
CA ARG A 13 -45.13 14.86 -26.75
C ARG A 13 -43.92 15.12 -25.87
N HIS A 14 -43.83 16.34 -25.30
CA HIS A 14 -42.77 16.72 -24.39
C HIS A 14 -43.34 17.40 -23.14
N ALA A 15 -42.79 17.05 -21.99
CA ALA A 15 -43.22 17.66 -20.70
C ALA A 15 -42.50 18.97 -20.43
N SER A 16 -41.16 19.00 -20.50
CA SER A 16 -40.37 20.17 -20.09
C SER A 16 -39.12 20.29 -20.97
N ARG A 17 -38.65 21.53 -21.21
CA ARG A 17 -37.37 21.82 -21.86
C ARG A 17 -36.16 21.37 -21.03
N LYS A 18 -36.35 21.09 -19.73
CA LYS A 18 -35.29 20.56 -18.84
C LYS A 18 -35.01 19.06 -19.07
N ALA A 19 -35.79 18.39 -19.93
CA ALA A 19 -35.56 16.98 -20.27
C ALA A 19 -34.20 16.79 -20.98
N PRO A 20 -33.50 15.67 -20.76
CA PRO A 20 -32.15 15.42 -21.30
C PRO A 20 -32.08 15.40 -22.84
N ILE A 21 -33.19 15.30 -23.52
CA ILE A 21 -33.30 15.30 -25.01
C ILE A 21 -33.13 16.70 -25.62
N PHE A 22 -33.23 17.75 -24.84
CA PHE A 22 -33.10 19.12 -25.33
C PHE A 22 -31.71 19.68 -25.07
N VAL A 23 -31.23 20.51 -25.98
CA VAL A 23 -30.00 21.30 -25.77
C VAL A 23 -30.19 22.20 -24.55
N GLY A 24 -29.26 22.12 -23.58
CA GLY A 24 -29.37 22.81 -22.29
C GLY A 24 -30.32 22.15 -21.29
N GLY A 25 -30.83 20.95 -21.58
CA GLY A 25 -31.57 20.12 -20.62
C GLY A 25 -30.69 19.46 -19.58
N GLY A 26 -31.29 18.69 -18.69
CA GLY A 26 -30.57 17.93 -17.65
C GLY A 26 -29.72 16.80 -18.23
N VAL A 27 -28.81 16.29 -17.43
CA VAL A 27 -27.97 15.15 -17.79
C VAL A 27 -28.57 13.86 -17.25
N ALA A 28 -28.82 12.86 -18.11
CA ALA A 28 -29.20 11.52 -17.70
C ALA A 28 -27.96 10.77 -17.17
N HIS A 29 -28.08 10.15 -16.02
CA HIS A 29 -26.96 9.42 -15.37
C HIS A 29 -25.69 10.26 -15.16
N GLY A 30 -25.85 11.54 -14.86
CA GLY A 30 -24.74 12.45 -14.58
C GLY A 30 -23.83 12.00 -13.42
N PRO A 31 -22.73 12.73 -13.15
CA PRO A 31 -21.80 12.41 -12.10
C PRO A 31 -22.51 12.30 -10.72
N LYS A 32 -22.29 11.19 -10.05
CA LYS A 32 -22.92 10.90 -8.72
C LYS A 32 -21.96 11.07 -7.55
N GLY A 33 -20.77 11.62 -7.78
CA GLY A 33 -19.70 11.74 -6.79
C GLY A 33 -18.87 10.45 -6.65
N GLU A 34 -17.75 10.55 -5.95
CA GLU A 34 -16.76 9.49 -5.83
C GLU A 34 -17.28 8.19 -5.20
N LEU A 35 -18.24 8.28 -4.29
CA LEU A 35 -18.83 7.12 -3.59
C LEU A 35 -19.56 6.15 -4.52
N ASN A 36 -20.03 6.61 -5.66
CA ASN A 36 -20.76 5.78 -6.62
C ASN A 36 -19.86 5.08 -7.65
N TYR A 37 -18.57 5.43 -7.71
CA TYR A 37 -17.64 4.76 -8.60
C TYR A 37 -17.10 3.49 -7.97
N LYS A 38 -17.15 2.37 -8.72
CA LYS A 38 -16.56 1.10 -8.28
C LYS A 38 -15.05 1.26 -8.15
N LYS A 39 -14.52 1.12 -6.93
CA LYS A 39 -13.07 1.07 -6.70
C LYS A 39 -12.53 -0.24 -7.29
N ARG A 40 -11.63 -0.13 -8.26
CA ARG A 40 -10.92 -1.30 -8.81
C ARG A 40 -9.97 -1.85 -7.76
N LYS A 41 -9.97 -3.17 -7.60
CA LYS A 41 -9.04 -3.90 -6.72
C LYS A 41 -7.95 -4.52 -7.58
N LEU A 42 -6.70 -4.40 -7.14
CA LEU A 42 -5.57 -5.10 -7.75
C LEU A 42 -5.68 -6.61 -7.52
N ASN A 43 -5.30 -7.41 -8.50
CA ASN A 43 -5.23 -8.86 -8.42
C ASN A 43 -4.18 -9.31 -7.39
N LYS A 44 -4.36 -10.51 -6.83
CA LYS A 44 -3.39 -11.07 -5.88
C LYS A 44 -2.01 -11.29 -6.53
N ALA A 45 -1.98 -11.76 -7.78
CA ALA A 45 -0.75 -11.98 -8.54
C ALA A 45 0.02 -10.66 -8.78
N GLU A 46 -0.67 -9.59 -9.17
CA GLU A 46 -0.07 -8.27 -9.38
C GLU A 46 0.56 -7.71 -8.09
N LYS A 47 -0.11 -7.91 -6.95
CA LYS A 47 0.44 -7.52 -5.64
C LYS A 47 1.70 -8.28 -5.27
N LYS A 48 1.73 -9.60 -5.52
CA LYS A 48 2.92 -10.43 -5.29
C LYS A 48 4.07 -10.00 -6.20
N LEU A 49 3.79 -9.84 -7.49
CA LEU A 49 4.78 -9.40 -8.47
C LEU A 49 5.37 -8.02 -8.12
N SER A 50 4.55 -7.07 -7.69
CA SER A 50 5.04 -5.74 -7.31
C SER A 50 6.02 -5.80 -6.13
N ILE A 51 5.76 -6.62 -5.13
CA ILE A 51 6.66 -6.79 -3.98
C ILE A 51 7.96 -7.47 -4.43
N ALA A 52 7.90 -8.52 -5.24
CA ALA A 52 9.07 -9.20 -5.76
C ALA A 52 9.97 -8.26 -6.58
N SER A 53 9.38 -7.48 -7.49
CA SER A 53 10.10 -6.49 -8.30
C SER A 53 10.80 -5.43 -7.44
N LEU A 54 10.13 -4.92 -6.40
CA LEU A 54 10.72 -3.93 -5.50
C LEU A 54 11.87 -4.49 -4.67
N ILE A 55 11.78 -5.74 -4.20
CA ILE A 55 12.87 -6.40 -3.48
C ILE A 55 14.06 -6.60 -4.41
N THR A 56 13.82 -7.01 -5.66
CA THR A 56 14.87 -7.16 -6.68
C THR A 56 15.57 -5.82 -6.95
N GLU A 57 14.81 -4.73 -7.10
CA GLU A 57 15.36 -3.39 -7.27
C GLU A 57 16.25 -2.97 -6.08
N LYS A 58 15.77 -3.19 -4.85
CA LYS A 58 16.55 -2.91 -3.64
C LYS A 58 17.84 -3.72 -3.57
N ASN A 59 17.81 -4.97 -4.00
CA ASN A 59 19.00 -5.82 -4.08
C ASN A 59 20.00 -5.30 -5.12
N ASN A 60 19.55 -4.91 -6.31
CA ASN A 60 20.40 -4.38 -7.37
C ASN A 60 21.12 -3.09 -6.97
N ILE A 61 20.49 -2.27 -6.10
CA ILE A 61 21.07 -1.01 -5.59
C ILE A 61 21.90 -1.26 -4.30
N ASN A 62 22.11 -2.51 -3.88
CA ASN A 62 22.81 -2.87 -2.64
C ASN A 62 22.19 -2.28 -1.35
N ASN A 63 20.88 -2.07 -1.36
CA ASN A 63 20.10 -1.57 -0.22
C ASN A 63 19.38 -2.68 0.56
N LEU A 64 19.71 -3.94 0.31
CA LEU A 64 19.18 -5.10 1.00
C LEU A 64 20.27 -5.68 1.93
N ILE A 65 19.94 -5.91 3.19
CA ILE A 65 20.83 -6.44 4.21
C ILE A 65 20.16 -7.65 4.84
N ILE A 66 20.92 -8.70 5.07
CA ILE A 66 20.44 -9.92 5.75
C ILE A 66 21.17 -10.04 7.07
N PHE A 67 20.42 -10.16 8.16
CA PHE A 67 20.95 -10.43 9.49
C PHE A 67 20.66 -11.88 9.89
N SER A 68 21.54 -12.43 10.72
CA SER A 68 21.20 -13.64 11.47
C SER A 68 20.08 -13.35 12.45
N ASP A 69 19.31 -14.37 12.81
CA ASP A 69 18.19 -14.21 13.74
C ASP A 69 18.65 -13.72 15.11
N PHE A 70 17.83 -12.88 15.71
CA PHE A 70 18.11 -12.34 17.04
C PHE A 70 17.99 -13.44 18.12
N LYS A 71 19.13 -13.94 18.57
CA LYS A 71 19.19 -14.98 19.61
C LYS A 71 18.83 -14.43 20.99
N LYS A 72 19.27 -13.19 21.28
CA LYS A 72 19.06 -12.51 22.57
C LYS A 72 18.08 -11.34 22.42
N GLU A 73 17.35 -11.07 23.47
CA GLU A 73 16.49 -9.89 23.57
C GLU A 73 17.33 -8.61 23.68
N ILE A 74 17.11 -7.63 22.81
CA ILE A 74 17.74 -6.32 22.88
C ILE A 74 16.76 -5.37 23.55
N LYS A 75 17.02 -5.01 24.82
CA LYS A 75 16.13 -4.15 25.61
C LYS A 75 16.39 -2.66 25.41
N LYS A 76 17.64 -2.28 25.16
CA LYS A 76 18.04 -0.88 25.10
C LYS A 76 18.02 -0.33 23.68
N THR A 77 17.36 0.82 23.49
CA THR A 77 17.34 1.56 22.23
C THR A 77 18.74 1.98 21.76
N LYS A 78 19.64 2.28 22.70
CA LYS A 78 21.02 2.67 22.40
C LYS A 78 21.78 1.56 21.69
N GLU A 79 21.65 0.32 22.13
CA GLU A 79 22.31 -0.85 21.52
C GLU A 79 21.80 -1.09 20.10
N MET A 80 20.48 -1.03 19.91
CA MET A 80 19.88 -1.18 18.59
C MET A 80 20.28 -0.05 17.63
N ASN A 81 20.32 1.19 18.10
CA ASN A 81 20.75 2.33 17.28
C ASN A 81 22.23 2.24 16.90
N GLN A 82 23.11 1.77 17.81
CA GLN A 82 24.52 1.52 17.48
C GLN A 82 24.68 0.43 16.43
N LEU A 83 23.89 -0.63 16.48
CA LEU A 83 23.87 -1.69 15.50
C LEU A 83 23.44 -1.15 14.13
N LEU A 84 22.34 -0.40 14.06
CA LEU A 84 21.87 0.20 12.81
C LEU A 84 22.87 1.19 12.21
N LYS A 85 23.54 1.98 13.04
CA LYS A 85 24.60 2.91 12.57
C LYS A 85 25.80 2.19 11.95
N LYS A 86 26.23 1.06 12.52
CA LYS A 86 27.33 0.24 11.94
C LYS A 86 27.03 -0.23 10.51
N PHE A 87 25.78 -0.49 10.19
CA PHE A 87 25.32 -0.91 8.87
C PHE A 87 24.80 0.26 8.01
N GLU A 88 24.98 1.51 8.47
CA GLU A 88 24.44 2.71 7.80
C GLU A 88 22.93 2.61 7.51
N ALA A 89 22.19 1.93 8.37
CA ALA A 89 20.78 1.61 8.20
C ALA A 89 19.88 2.54 9.02
N THR A 90 20.18 3.84 9.04
CA THR A 90 19.42 4.85 9.81
C THR A 90 18.00 5.09 9.27
N ASN A 91 17.77 4.83 7.97
CA ASN A 91 16.45 4.87 7.35
C ASN A 91 16.16 3.49 6.77
N SER A 92 15.54 2.64 7.58
CA SER A 92 15.39 1.24 7.23
C SER A 92 14.06 0.61 7.64
N LEU A 93 13.67 -0.40 6.87
CA LEU A 93 12.57 -1.30 7.14
C LEU A 93 13.13 -2.64 7.61
N LEU A 94 12.81 -3.04 8.85
CA LEU A 94 13.12 -4.36 9.37
C LEU A 94 11.94 -5.29 9.14
N ILE A 95 12.17 -6.38 8.40
CA ILE A 95 11.19 -7.43 8.16
C ILE A 95 11.65 -8.68 8.88
N LEU A 96 10.89 -9.09 9.88
CA LEU A 96 11.26 -10.14 10.83
C LEU A 96 10.17 -11.22 10.90
N ASP A 97 10.56 -12.38 11.38
CA ASP A 97 9.60 -13.35 11.90
C ASP A 97 9.03 -12.87 13.25
N GLN A 98 7.89 -13.40 13.65
CA GLN A 98 7.19 -12.97 14.86
C GLN A 98 8.07 -13.13 16.13
N SER A 99 8.83 -14.21 16.23
CA SER A 99 9.67 -14.49 17.40
C SER A 99 10.84 -13.50 17.55
N SER A 100 11.45 -13.10 16.44
CA SER A 100 12.51 -12.09 16.43
C SER A 100 11.96 -10.68 16.67
N LYS A 101 10.77 -10.38 16.18
CA LYS A 101 10.09 -9.11 16.39
C LYS A 101 9.83 -8.86 17.87
N ASP A 102 9.29 -9.83 18.59
CA ASP A 102 8.96 -9.68 20.01
C ASP A 102 10.21 -9.37 20.87
N LYS A 103 11.38 -9.91 20.48
CA LYS A 103 12.65 -9.69 21.17
C LYS A 103 13.19 -8.26 21.03
N ILE A 104 12.88 -7.57 19.93
CA ILE A 104 13.46 -6.25 19.64
C ILE A 104 12.44 -5.12 19.55
N TYR A 105 11.14 -5.41 19.59
CA TYR A 105 10.08 -4.42 19.38
C TYR A 105 10.17 -3.23 20.32
N ARG A 106 10.45 -3.48 21.63
CA ARG A 106 10.56 -2.42 22.62
C ARG A 106 11.73 -1.48 22.37
N SER A 107 12.86 -2.02 21.91
CA SER A 107 14.07 -1.24 21.64
C SER A 107 14.01 -0.47 20.32
N THR A 108 13.14 -0.85 19.39
CA THR A 108 13.03 -0.26 18.06
C THR A 108 11.93 0.79 17.93
N LYS A 109 10.86 0.69 18.72
CA LYS A 109 9.66 1.53 18.62
C LYS A 109 9.94 3.04 18.63
N ASN A 110 10.94 3.48 19.39
CA ASN A 110 11.26 4.90 19.57
C ASN A 110 12.38 5.42 18.63
N ILE A 111 12.87 4.59 17.71
CA ILE A 111 13.91 5.02 16.78
C ILE A 111 13.24 5.68 15.57
N PRO A 112 13.55 6.96 15.26
CA PRO A 112 13.01 7.64 14.10
C PRO A 112 13.50 6.96 12.82
N ASN A 113 12.69 7.02 11.77
CA ASN A 113 12.99 6.44 10.45
C ASN A 113 13.26 4.94 10.42
N LEU A 114 12.82 4.22 11.46
CA LEU A 114 12.84 2.78 11.53
C LEU A 114 11.42 2.24 11.64
N LYS A 115 11.07 1.28 10.79
CA LYS A 115 9.83 0.53 10.89
C LYS A 115 10.14 -0.95 11.03
N VAL A 116 9.48 -1.62 11.97
CA VAL A 116 9.58 -3.07 12.17
C VAL A 116 8.25 -3.70 11.82
N THR A 117 8.28 -4.67 10.93
CA THR A 117 7.10 -5.39 10.45
C THR A 117 7.37 -6.87 10.35
N ASP A 118 6.30 -7.65 10.30
CA ASP A 118 6.38 -9.09 10.02
C ASP A 118 6.34 -9.33 8.51
N VAL A 119 6.75 -10.52 8.10
CA VAL A 119 6.63 -10.99 6.71
C VAL A 119 5.19 -10.93 6.20
N ASN A 120 4.20 -10.99 7.07
CA ASN A 120 2.79 -10.97 6.68
C ASN A 120 2.18 -9.56 6.56
N HIS A 121 2.79 -8.55 7.16
CA HIS A 121 2.18 -7.22 7.33
C HIS A 121 2.90 -6.09 6.61
N PHE A 122 4.03 -6.31 5.94
CA PHE A 122 4.66 -5.27 5.15
C PHE A 122 3.96 -5.04 3.80
N SER A 123 4.07 -3.85 3.28
CA SER A 123 3.47 -3.43 2.01
C SER A 123 4.51 -2.96 1.00
N ALA A 124 4.15 -2.93 -0.28
CA ALA A 124 4.98 -2.34 -1.34
C ALA A 124 5.33 -0.87 -1.03
N PHE A 125 4.40 -0.12 -0.43
CA PHE A 125 4.64 1.25 0.01
C PHE A 125 5.78 1.34 1.05
N ASP A 126 5.82 0.40 2.00
CA ASP A 126 6.89 0.38 3.01
C ASP A 126 8.27 0.16 2.36
N ILE A 127 8.35 -0.75 1.38
CA ILE A 127 9.59 -1.02 0.64
C ILE A 127 10.10 0.24 -0.08
N ILE A 128 9.20 1.01 -0.70
CA ILE A 128 9.56 2.25 -1.41
C ILE A 128 9.97 3.34 -0.43
N LYS A 129 9.24 3.50 0.66
CA LYS A 129 9.44 4.57 1.64
C LYS A 129 10.81 4.53 2.31
N PHE A 130 11.28 3.34 2.67
CA PHE A 130 12.55 3.17 3.37
C PHE A 130 13.71 2.95 2.40
N LYS A 131 14.88 3.53 2.73
CA LYS A 131 16.07 3.42 1.89
C LYS A 131 16.64 2.01 1.90
N LYS A 132 16.89 1.45 3.07
CA LYS A 132 17.43 0.09 3.24
C LYS A 132 16.36 -0.87 3.77
N ILE A 133 16.44 -2.11 3.35
CA ILE A 133 15.60 -3.20 3.84
C ILE A 133 16.49 -4.21 4.54
N ILE A 134 16.07 -4.63 5.72
CA ILE A 134 16.79 -5.61 6.54
C ILE A 134 15.87 -6.80 6.75
N PHE A 135 16.34 -7.97 6.36
CA PHE A 135 15.69 -9.25 6.63
C PHE A 135 16.47 -10.04 7.68
N THR A 136 15.80 -10.92 8.39
CA THR A 136 16.43 -12.02 9.12
C THR A 136 16.42 -13.29 8.26
N GLU A 137 17.31 -14.24 8.55
CA GLU A 137 17.37 -15.51 7.82
C GLU A 137 16.03 -16.27 7.88
N SER A 138 15.40 -16.30 9.05
CA SER A 138 14.08 -16.92 9.21
C SER A 138 12.99 -16.21 8.42
N SER A 139 13.02 -14.87 8.36
CA SER A 139 12.03 -14.09 7.61
C SER A 139 12.13 -14.29 6.11
N ILE A 140 13.33 -14.55 5.56
CA ILE A 140 13.51 -14.86 4.14
C ILE A 140 12.87 -16.20 3.81
N LYS A 141 13.12 -17.23 4.62
CA LYS A 141 12.52 -18.56 4.42
C LYS A 141 10.98 -18.51 4.47
N GLU A 142 10.42 -17.67 5.33
CA GLU A 142 8.97 -17.44 5.39
C GLU A 142 8.46 -16.68 4.16
N LEU A 143 9.23 -15.72 3.68
CA LEU A 143 8.91 -14.93 2.49
C LEU A 143 8.91 -15.81 1.23
N GLU A 144 9.89 -16.68 1.06
CA GLU A 144 9.95 -17.63 -0.05
C GLU A 144 8.69 -18.50 -0.11
N LYS A 145 8.28 -19.10 1.01
CA LYS A 145 7.04 -19.89 1.08
C LYS A 145 5.78 -19.11 0.67
N ARG A 146 5.79 -17.80 0.85
CA ARG A 146 4.63 -16.97 0.55
C ARG A 146 4.57 -16.49 -0.91
N TYR A 147 5.72 -16.26 -1.53
CA TYR A 147 5.80 -15.63 -2.84
C TYR A 147 6.20 -16.59 -3.97
N LEU A 148 6.89 -17.67 -3.65
CA LEU A 148 7.13 -18.80 -4.54
C LEU A 148 6.06 -19.87 -4.38
#